data_d98a613a9459567df7ad650395249bfd
#
_entry.id   d98a613a9459567df7ad650395249bfd
#
_cell.length_a   1.000
_cell.length_b   1.000
_cell.length_c   1.000
_cell.angle_alpha   90.00
_cell.angle_beta   90.00
_cell.angle_gamma   90.00
#
_symmetry.space_group_name_H-M   'P 1'
#
loop_
_entity.id
_entity.type
_entity.pdbx_description
1 polymer ?
#
loop_
_entity_poly.entity_id
_entity_poly.type
_entity_poly.pdbx_seq_one_letter_code
_entity_poly.pdbx_strand_id
1 'polypeptide(L)'
;MSNKIFPAAQDAENAFYEALERCDLEAMMAVWAEDEDILCVHPAGPRLTGQDQVRESWARIFSGGPRARLQVSQQVAISGMMLAVHSVFENFSIEGAQGDARPAPIVATNVYLRTAAGWRMIVHHASPAPAQPGPAPRAAAPPKFLH
;
A
#
# COMPACT_ATOMS: atom_id res chain seq x y z
N MET A 1 20.74 -3.12 6.84
CA MET A 1 20.67 -1.78 6.24
C MET A 1 20.51 -1.92 4.75
N SER A 2 19.58 -1.21 4.20
CA SER A 2 19.37 -1.25 2.76
C SER A 2 20.20 -0.18 2.07
N ASN A 3 20.95 -0.59 1.06
CA ASN A 3 21.65 0.34 0.20
C ASN A 3 20.84 0.70 -1.03
N LYS A 4 19.57 0.27 -1.07
CA LYS A 4 18.73 0.51 -2.21
C LYS A 4 18.29 1.97 -2.25
N ILE A 5 18.43 2.58 -3.41
CA ILE A 5 18.01 3.97 -3.63
C ILE A 5 16.84 3.94 -4.59
N PHE A 6 15.75 4.59 -4.21
CA PHE A 6 14.59 4.72 -5.07
C PHE A 6 14.60 6.12 -5.66
N PRO A 7 14.91 6.24 -6.97
CA PRO A 7 15.06 7.57 -7.58
C PRO A 7 13.74 8.32 -7.75
N ALA A 8 12.62 7.64 -7.67
CA ALA A 8 11.30 8.28 -7.75
C ALA A 8 10.37 7.61 -6.76
N ALA A 9 9.29 8.33 -6.38
CA ALA A 9 8.29 7.77 -5.49
C ALA A 9 7.66 6.51 -6.07
N GLN A 10 7.48 6.47 -7.38
CA GLN A 10 6.91 5.28 -8.03
C GLN A 10 7.80 4.05 -7.85
N ASP A 11 9.11 4.24 -7.84
CA ASP A 11 10.02 3.12 -7.61
C ASP A 11 9.87 2.57 -6.20
N ALA A 12 9.70 3.46 -5.22
CA ALA A 12 9.46 3.04 -3.85
C ALA A 12 8.12 2.29 -3.74
N GLU A 13 7.09 2.78 -4.42
CA GLU A 13 5.79 2.10 -4.41
C GLU A 13 5.86 0.73 -5.05
N ASN A 14 6.52 0.62 -6.18
CA ASN A 14 6.68 -0.69 -6.84
C ASN A 14 7.38 -1.67 -5.91
N ALA A 15 8.43 -1.22 -5.23
CA ALA A 15 9.15 -2.07 -4.30
C ALA A 15 8.30 -2.47 -3.08
N PHE A 16 7.48 -1.54 -2.59
CA PHE A 16 6.58 -1.81 -1.49
C PHE A 16 5.61 -2.94 -1.83
N TYR A 17 4.94 -2.84 -2.96
CA TYR A 17 3.93 -3.84 -3.33
C TYR A 17 4.56 -5.15 -3.77
N GLU A 18 5.75 -5.13 -4.35
CA GLU A 18 6.48 -6.35 -4.62
C GLU A 18 6.86 -7.09 -3.34
N ALA A 19 7.34 -6.34 -2.35
CA ALA A 19 7.69 -6.94 -1.05
C ALA A 19 6.45 -7.52 -0.36
N LEU A 20 5.33 -6.80 -0.46
CA LEU A 20 4.08 -7.27 0.12
C LEU A 20 3.62 -8.58 -0.51
N GLU A 21 3.63 -8.65 -1.82
CA GLU A 21 3.22 -9.86 -2.53
C GLU A 21 4.13 -11.04 -2.22
N ARG A 22 5.44 -10.78 -2.09
CA ARG A 22 6.42 -11.83 -1.83
C ARG A 22 6.59 -12.15 -0.36
N CYS A 23 5.94 -11.40 0.52
CA CYS A 23 6.09 -11.56 1.97
C CYS A 23 7.56 -11.44 2.39
N ASP A 24 8.27 -10.49 1.80
CA ASP A 24 9.69 -10.27 2.06
C ASP A 24 9.86 -9.13 3.03
N LEU A 25 10.13 -9.45 4.29
CA LEU A 25 10.19 -8.45 5.34
C LEU A 25 11.34 -7.46 5.16
N GLU A 26 12.51 -7.97 4.77
CA GLU A 26 13.65 -7.07 4.60
C GLU A 26 13.45 -6.11 3.43
N ALA A 27 12.90 -6.62 2.33
CA ALA A 27 12.56 -5.76 1.19
C ALA A 27 11.49 -4.75 1.57
N MET A 28 10.52 -5.16 2.38
CA MET A 28 9.47 -4.25 2.84
C MET A 28 10.07 -3.12 3.67
N MET A 29 10.88 -3.44 4.64
CA MET A 29 11.45 -2.41 5.51
C MET A 29 12.45 -1.52 4.79
N ALA A 30 13.02 -1.98 3.69
CA ALA A 30 13.91 -1.16 2.88
C ALA A 30 13.19 0.01 2.21
N VAL A 31 11.88 -0.08 2.05
CA VAL A 31 11.08 0.99 1.44
C VAL A 31 10.77 2.11 2.43
N TRP A 32 10.69 1.80 3.71
CA TRP A 32 10.32 2.76 4.75
C TRP A 32 11.49 3.69 5.09
N ALA A 33 11.17 4.93 5.41
CA ALA A 33 12.20 5.89 5.86
C ALA A 33 12.77 5.45 7.20
N GLU A 34 14.09 5.61 7.36
CA GLU A 34 14.77 5.16 8.58
C GLU A 34 14.85 6.27 9.63
N ASP A 35 15.13 7.49 9.19
CA ASP A 35 15.42 8.59 10.11
C ASP A 35 14.25 9.55 10.27
N GLU A 36 13.09 9.20 9.77
CA GLU A 36 11.90 10.04 9.82
C GLU A 36 10.81 9.32 10.59
N ASP A 37 9.86 10.09 11.10
CA ASP A 37 8.67 9.49 11.68
C ASP A 37 7.88 8.76 10.61
N ILE A 38 7.44 7.55 10.91
CA ILE A 38 6.63 6.76 9.99
C ILE A 38 5.36 6.31 10.68
N LEU A 39 4.34 6.10 9.86
CA LEU A 39 3.00 5.72 10.33
C LEU A 39 2.41 4.67 9.41
N CYS A 40 1.81 3.66 9.99
CA CYS A 40 1.19 2.58 9.23
C CYS A 40 -0.14 2.18 9.87
N VAL A 41 -1.17 2.08 9.04
CA VAL A 41 -2.48 1.57 9.45
C VAL A 41 -2.87 0.50 8.46
N HIS A 42 -2.95 -0.74 8.94
CA HIS A 42 -3.45 -1.85 8.14
C HIS A 42 -4.98 -1.83 8.13
N PRO A 43 -5.63 -2.45 7.15
CA PRO A 43 -7.09 -2.44 7.10
C PRO A 43 -7.70 -2.92 8.41
N ALA A 44 -8.59 -2.09 8.96
CA ALA A 44 -9.27 -2.34 10.22
C ALA A 44 -8.33 -2.48 11.42
N GLY A 45 -7.08 -2.10 11.27
CA GLY A 45 -6.09 -2.22 12.33
C GLY A 45 -5.85 -0.93 13.08
N PRO A 46 -5.05 -0.99 14.14
CA PRO A 46 -4.69 0.20 14.91
C PRO A 46 -3.63 1.02 14.17
N ARG A 47 -3.47 2.25 14.61
CA ARG A 47 -2.40 3.10 14.10
C ARG A 47 -1.08 2.68 14.74
N LEU A 48 -0.09 2.42 13.89
CA LEU A 48 1.25 2.03 14.31
C LEU A 48 2.22 3.15 13.95
N THR A 49 3.17 3.41 14.82
CA THR A 49 4.17 4.45 14.58
C THR A 49 5.56 3.92 14.92
N GLY A 50 6.53 4.37 14.12
CA GLY A 50 7.94 4.04 14.37
C GLY A 50 8.35 2.71 13.78
N GLN A 51 9.66 2.56 13.61
CA GLN A 51 10.25 1.42 12.92
C GLN A 51 9.89 0.08 13.57
N ASP A 52 9.97 0.01 14.90
CA ASP A 52 9.76 -1.27 15.58
C ASP A 52 8.33 -1.77 15.43
N GLN A 53 7.35 -0.89 15.64
CA GLN A 53 5.95 -1.28 15.52
C GLN A 53 5.59 -1.66 14.08
N VAL A 54 6.08 -0.87 13.11
CA VAL A 54 5.79 -1.12 11.71
C VAL A 54 6.42 -2.43 11.27
N ARG A 55 7.70 -2.66 11.62
CA ARG A 55 8.37 -3.90 11.28
C ARG A 55 7.68 -5.11 11.89
N GLU A 56 7.34 -5.03 13.16
CA GLU A 56 6.68 -6.14 13.82
C GLU A 56 5.34 -6.48 13.17
N SER A 57 4.58 -5.47 12.79
CA SER A 57 3.30 -5.71 12.14
C SER A 57 3.45 -6.42 10.80
N TRP A 58 4.41 -6.00 9.99
CA TRP A 58 4.67 -6.68 8.72
C TRP A 58 5.17 -8.10 8.91
N ALA A 59 6.04 -8.31 9.91
CA ALA A 59 6.52 -9.65 10.22
C ALA A 59 5.36 -10.59 10.56
N ARG A 60 4.41 -10.08 11.33
CA ARG A 60 3.23 -10.85 11.73
C ARG A 60 2.35 -11.17 10.53
N ILE A 61 2.13 -10.18 9.67
CA ILE A 61 1.33 -10.38 8.45
C ILE A 61 2.00 -11.42 7.55
N PHE A 62 3.31 -11.33 7.36
CA PHE A 62 4.03 -12.20 6.44
C PHE A 62 4.18 -13.62 6.95
N SER A 63 4.06 -13.84 8.25
CA SER A 63 4.16 -15.17 8.84
C SER A 63 2.82 -15.88 8.93
N GLY A 64 1.72 -15.18 8.67
CA GLY A 64 0.39 -15.75 8.80
C GLY A 64 -0.32 -15.90 7.47
N GLY A 65 -1.06 -16.97 7.33
CA GLY A 65 -1.97 -17.12 6.23
C GLY A 65 -1.36 -17.54 4.89
N PRO A 66 -2.20 -17.84 3.93
CA PRO A 66 -1.76 -18.21 2.60
C PRO A 66 -1.25 -16.98 1.84
N ARG A 67 -0.38 -17.27 0.89
CA ARG A 67 0.15 -16.25 0.01
C ARG A 67 -0.94 -15.74 -0.92
N ALA A 68 -1.03 -14.43 -1.06
CA ALA A 68 -2.01 -13.81 -1.94
C ALA A 68 -1.31 -13.18 -3.12
N ARG A 69 -2.00 -13.16 -4.26
CA ARG A 69 -1.58 -12.35 -5.39
C ARG A 69 -2.16 -10.96 -5.22
N LEU A 70 -1.43 -9.99 -5.69
CA LEU A 70 -1.80 -8.59 -5.51
C LEU A 70 -1.77 -7.86 -6.84
N GLN A 71 -2.85 -7.17 -7.14
CA GLN A 71 -2.91 -6.28 -8.29
C GLN A 71 -3.26 -4.89 -7.80
N VAL A 72 -2.38 -3.93 -8.10
CA VAL A 72 -2.59 -2.53 -7.75
C VAL A 72 -3.21 -1.83 -8.94
N SER A 73 -4.24 -1.03 -8.70
CA SER A 73 -4.96 -0.38 -9.78
C SER A 73 -5.42 1.01 -9.39
N GLN A 74 -5.85 1.76 -10.39
CA GLN A 74 -6.51 3.06 -10.23
C GLN A 74 -5.69 4.04 -9.42
N GLN A 75 -4.40 4.14 -9.71
CA GLN A 75 -3.53 5.05 -8.99
C GLN A 75 -3.90 6.51 -9.27
N VAL A 76 -3.99 7.28 -8.20
CA VAL A 76 -4.00 8.74 -8.26
C VAL A 76 -2.72 9.20 -7.60
N ALA A 77 -1.89 9.92 -8.34
CA ALA A 77 -0.60 10.37 -7.83
C ALA A 77 -0.57 11.88 -7.75
N ILE A 78 -0.24 12.37 -6.57
CA ILE A 78 -0.03 13.80 -6.32
C ILE A 78 1.46 13.96 -6.06
N SER A 79 2.15 14.60 -6.98
CA SER A 79 3.61 14.64 -6.94
C SER A 79 4.12 16.03 -6.57
N GLY A 80 5.01 16.07 -5.59
CA GLY A 80 5.74 17.26 -5.22
C GLY A 80 7.24 17.01 -5.29
N MET A 81 8.02 18.02 -5.08
CA MET A 81 9.48 17.90 -5.14
C MET A 81 10.05 17.06 -4.00
N MET A 82 9.45 17.17 -2.83
CA MET A 82 9.95 16.50 -1.63
C MET A 82 8.96 15.46 -1.10
N LEU A 83 7.71 15.57 -1.49
CA LEU A 83 6.64 14.74 -0.96
C LEU A 83 5.74 14.30 -2.10
N ALA A 84 5.34 13.04 -2.06
CA ALA A 84 4.39 12.50 -3.03
C ALA A 84 3.32 11.70 -2.29
N VAL A 85 2.08 11.80 -2.77
CA VAL A 85 0.95 11.07 -2.20
C VAL A 85 0.34 10.24 -3.31
N HIS A 86 0.26 8.93 -3.11
CA HIS A 86 -0.39 8.03 -4.04
C HIS A 86 -1.59 7.39 -3.38
N SER A 87 -2.72 7.40 -4.05
CA SER A 87 -3.89 6.62 -3.66
C SER A 87 -4.04 5.50 -4.66
N VAL A 88 -4.19 4.28 -4.17
CA VAL A 88 -4.32 3.10 -5.03
C VAL A 88 -5.38 2.16 -4.48
N PHE A 89 -5.89 1.30 -5.34
CA PHE A 89 -6.67 0.16 -4.90
C PHE A 89 -5.77 -1.08 -4.89
N GLU A 90 -5.87 -1.84 -3.82
CA GLU A 90 -5.14 -3.09 -3.64
C GLU A 90 -6.14 -4.22 -3.80
N ASN A 91 -5.95 -5.02 -4.83
CA ASN A 91 -6.83 -6.12 -5.14
C ASN A 91 -6.10 -7.43 -4.89
N PHE A 92 -6.50 -8.12 -3.83
CA PHE A 92 -5.89 -9.38 -3.45
C PHE A 92 -6.71 -10.54 -4.00
N SER A 93 -6.04 -11.61 -4.39
CA SER A 93 -6.68 -12.88 -4.72
C SER A 93 -5.86 -13.98 -4.09
N ILE A 94 -6.56 -14.91 -3.44
CA ILE A 94 -5.89 -15.99 -2.74
C ILE A 94 -5.66 -17.13 -3.72
N GLU A 95 -4.39 -17.51 -3.87
CA GLU A 95 -4.01 -18.58 -4.78
C GLU A 95 -4.54 -19.90 -4.26
N GLY A 96 -5.10 -20.70 -5.15
CA GLY A 96 -5.63 -22.00 -4.81
C GLY A 96 -7.04 -21.99 -4.24
N ALA A 97 -7.63 -20.81 -4.06
CA ALA A 97 -9.02 -20.73 -3.64
C ALA A 97 -9.93 -21.20 -4.76
N GLN A 98 -10.97 -21.92 -4.41
CA GLN A 98 -11.94 -22.36 -5.39
C GLN A 98 -12.83 -21.20 -5.80
N GLY A 99 -13.08 -21.11 -7.10
CA GLY A 99 -13.95 -20.09 -7.64
C GLY A 99 -13.32 -18.70 -7.57
N ASP A 100 -14.18 -17.69 -7.54
CA ASP A 100 -13.77 -16.30 -7.58
C ASP A 100 -13.69 -15.70 -6.19
N ALA A 101 -13.07 -16.41 -5.25
CA ALA A 101 -12.92 -15.88 -3.90
C ALA A 101 -11.97 -14.70 -3.92
N ARG A 102 -12.52 -13.53 -4.19
CA ARG A 102 -11.79 -12.28 -4.12
C ARG A 102 -12.27 -11.49 -2.93
N PRO A 103 -11.38 -11.20 -1.98
CA PRO A 103 -11.74 -10.29 -0.91
C PRO A 103 -12.15 -8.94 -1.48
N ALA A 104 -12.91 -8.17 -0.71
CA ALA A 104 -13.24 -6.83 -1.10
C ALA A 104 -11.96 -6.03 -1.31
N PRO A 105 -11.96 -5.07 -2.25
CA PRO A 105 -10.78 -4.27 -2.49
C PRO A 105 -10.42 -3.42 -1.28
N ILE A 106 -9.17 -3.04 -1.24
CA ILE A 106 -8.65 -2.15 -0.21
C ILE A 106 -8.22 -0.87 -0.90
N VAL A 107 -8.51 0.26 -0.30
CA VAL A 107 -8.00 1.53 -0.77
C VAL A 107 -6.90 1.97 0.17
N ALA A 108 -5.76 2.35 -0.40
CA ALA A 108 -4.61 2.77 0.39
C ALA A 108 -4.14 4.14 -0.02
N THR A 109 -3.70 4.91 0.97
CA THR A 109 -3.01 6.17 0.77
C THR A 109 -1.58 5.99 1.23
N ASN A 110 -0.65 6.19 0.31
CA ASN A 110 0.77 6.02 0.55
C ASN A 110 1.45 7.36 0.39
N VAL A 111 2.25 7.75 1.37
CA VAL A 111 2.99 9.01 1.33
C VAL A 111 4.48 8.69 1.30
N TYR A 112 5.18 9.32 0.38
CA TYR A 112 6.61 9.13 0.19
C TYR A 112 7.33 10.46 0.38
N LEU A 113 8.50 10.37 1.00
CA LEU A 113 9.36 11.53 1.24
C LEU A 113 10.68 11.33 0.52
N ARG A 114 11.17 12.38 -0.11
CA ARG A 114 12.50 12.35 -0.72
C ARG A 114 13.54 12.58 0.37
N THR A 115 14.34 11.54 0.64
CA THR A 115 15.39 11.60 1.66
C THR A 115 16.75 11.60 0.99
N ALA A 116 17.79 11.76 1.80
CA ALA A 116 19.16 11.66 1.29
C ALA A 116 19.45 10.29 0.67
N ALA A 117 18.69 9.27 1.09
CA ALA A 117 18.82 7.91 0.57
C ALA A 117 17.78 7.60 -0.52
N GLY A 118 17.21 8.63 -1.16
CA GLY A 118 16.18 8.46 -2.17
C GLY A 118 14.79 8.55 -1.58
N TRP A 119 13.79 8.23 -2.39
CA TRP A 119 12.41 8.27 -1.94
C TRP A 119 12.12 7.12 -1.00
N ARG A 120 11.41 7.40 0.08
CA ARG A 120 11.04 6.41 1.08
C ARG A 120 9.60 6.63 1.52
N MET A 121 8.94 5.56 1.92
CA MET A 121 7.58 5.64 2.43
C MET A 121 7.60 6.14 3.87
N ILE A 122 6.70 7.08 4.17
CA ILE A 122 6.52 7.56 5.54
C ILE A 122 5.12 7.27 6.07
N VAL A 123 4.14 7.08 5.19
CA VAL A 123 2.78 6.73 5.61
C VAL A 123 2.21 5.67 4.69
N HIS A 124 1.60 4.66 5.28
CA HIS A 124 0.75 3.72 4.59
C HIS A 124 -0.52 3.59 5.41
N HIS A 125 -1.64 3.98 4.82
CA HIS A 125 -2.92 3.88 5.50
C HIS A 125 -3.91 3.19 4.57
N ALA A 126 -4.31 2.00 4.93
CA ALA A 126 -5.17 1.17 4.10
C ALA A 126 -6.48 0.89 4.83
N SER A 127 -7.56 0.85 4.07
CA SER A 127 -8.88 0.56 4.63
C SER A 127 -9.69 -0.25 3.64
N PRO A 128 -10.65 -1.04 4.14
CA PRO A 128 -11.56 -1.73 3.24
C PRO A 128 -12.32 -0.71 2.40
N ALA A 129 -12.48 -1.02 1.12
CA ALA A 129 -13.24 -0.18 0.21
C ALA A 129 -14.57 -0.85 -0.11
N PRO A 130 -15.59 -0.08 -0.48
CA PRO A 130 -16.84 -0.69 -0.96
C PRO A 130 -16.55 -1.57 -2.17
N ALA A 131 -17.30 -2.64 -2.30
CA ALA A 131 -17.19 -3.50 -3.47
C ALA A 131 -17.41 -2.65 -4.71
N GLN A 132 -16.49 -2.78 -5.67
CA GLN A 132 -16.65 -2.06 -6.93
C GLN A 132 -17.80 -2.70 -7.69
N PRO A 133 -18.81 -1.92 -8.09
CA PRO A 133 -19.83 -2.48 -8.96
C PRO A 133 -19.16 -2.92 -10.26
N GLY A 134 -19.64 -3.99 -10.85
CA GLY A 134 -19.22 -4.37 -12.17
C GLY A 134 -19.45 -3.19 -13.13
N PRO A 135 -19.09 -3.34 -14.42
CA PRO A 135 -19.31 -2.26 -15.36
C PRO A 135 -20.78 -1.86 -15.33
N ALA A 136 -21.05 -0.82 -14.54
CA ALA A 136 -22.39 -0.35 -14.37
C ALA A 136 -22.87 0.24 -15.69
N PRO A 137 -24.14 0.06 -16.03
CA PRO A 137 -24.71 0.84 -17.09
C PRO A 137 -24.45 2.30 -16.76
N ARG A 138 -24.14 3.08 -17.79
CA ARG A 138 -23.83 4.48 -17.58
C ARG A 138 -25.07 5.18 -17.10
N ALA A 139 -25.18 5.29 -15.79
CA ALA A 139 -26.28 5.97 -15.17
C ALA A 139 -26.07 7.48 -15.26
N ALA A 140 -27.05 8.23 -14.79
CA ALA A 140 -26.91 9.65 -14.65
C ALA A 140 -25.66 9.97 -13.84
N ALA A 141 -25.06 11.13 -14.11
CA ALA A 141 -23.88 11.54 -13.38
C ALA A 141 -24.16 11.54 -11.88
N PRO A 142 -23.20 11.09 -11.06
CA PRO A 142 -23.40 11.10 -9.63
C PRO A 142 -23.55 12.54 -9.12
N PRO A 143 -24.24 12.70 -8.00
CA PRO A 143 -24.36 14.02 -7.41
C PRO A 143 -22.98 14.58 -7.07
N LYS A 144 -22.82 15.85 -7.35
CA LYS A 144 -21.50 16.49 -7.19
C LYS A 144 -21.16 16.82 -5.75
N PHE A 145 -22.12 16.74 -4.87
CA PHE A 145 -21.91 17.11 -3.48
C PHE A 145 -21.61 15.91 -2.59
N LEU A 146 -21.37 14.80 -3.19
CA LEU A 146 -21.01 13.65 -2.42
C LEU A 146 -19.61 13.82 -1.91
N HIS A 147 -19.57 14.15 -0.78
CA HIS A 147 -18.38 14.02 -0.17
C HIS A 147 -18.16 14.48 0.84
#